data_3db258d411cd9d2ed2444f7a056bae84
#
_entry.id   3db258d411cd9d2ed2444f7a056bae84
#
_cell.length_a   1.000
_cell.length_b   1.000
_cell.length_c   1.000
_cell.angle_alpha   90.00
_cell.angle_beta   90.00
_cell.angle_gamma   90.00
#
_symmetry.space_group_name_H-M   'P 1'
#
loop_
_entity.id
_entity.type
_entity.pdbx_description
1 polymer ?
#
loop_
_entity_poly.entity_id
_entity_poly.type
_entity_poly.pdbx_seq_one_letter_code
_entity_poly.pdbx_strand_id
1 'polypeptide(L)'
;MPVITLPDGSTRSYEAPVSVVHVAADIGAGLAKATLAGRVDDELVDASFIIQNDASLAIVTSRDADALELFRHDAAHVMAQAVQELFPGTQVTIGPAIEDGFYYDFARDEAFTPADLNKIEQRMHEIVKRDLPIQREVLDREEAIKVFAEKGEDYKVEIIEDIIPQGEEVSIYRQGDWFDVCRGPHLPSTGKLGKAFKLMKLAGAYWRGDSRNEMLQRIYGTAWTDKKELKDYLHRLEEAEKRDHRKLARQMDLFHLQEEAPGMVYWHDKGWRIYQVVESYIRSQLRKHGYQEVHTPQIIDRSLWEKSGHWDKFHDDMFTTASENRDYAIKPMNCPAHIQIFNQGLKSYRELPLRLAEFGSCHRNEPSGTLHGIMRLRNLVQDDAH
;
A
#
# COMPACT_ATOMS: atom_id res chain seq x y z
N MET A 1 35.02 -23.25 6.95
CA MET A 1 34.30 -23.79 8.12
C MET A 1 33.53 -22.63 8.72
N PRO A 2 32.24 -22.45 8.37
CA PRO A 2 31.48 -21.32 8.88
C PRO A 2 31.16 -21.47 10.37
N VAL A 3 31.28 -20.35 11.09
CA VAL A 3 30.85 -20.20 12.49
C VAL A 3 29.57 -19.36 12.48
N ILE A 4 28.47 -19.97 12.89
CA ILE A 4 27.16 -19.32 12.92
C ILE A 4 26.88 -18.79 14.32
N THR A 5 26.67 -17.49 14.44
CA THR A 5 26.27 -16.81 15.69
C THR A 5 24.76 -16.68 15.75
N LEU A 6 24.15 -17.20 16.80
CA LEU A 6 22.71 -17.14 17.02
C LEU A 6 22.32 -15.88 17.84
N PRO A 7 21.04 -15.47 17.86
CA PRO A 7 20.59 -14.27 18.56
C PRO A 7 20.84 -14.25 20.07
N ASP A 8 20.99 -15.41 20.69
CA ASP A 8 21.33 -15.56 22.12
C ASP A 8 22.84 -15.45 22.40
N GLY A 9 23.66 -15.20 21.36
CA GLY A 9 25.10 -15.11 21.38
C GLY A 9 25.83 -16.47 21.37
N SER A 10 25.11 -17.57 21.32
CA SER A 10 25.72 -18.90 21.15
C SER A 10 26.23 -19.09 19.72
N THR A 11 27.31 -19.89 19.57
CA THR A 11 27.93 -20.16 18.28
C THR A 11 27.87 -21.64 17.91
N ARG A 12 27.77 -21.92 16.63
CA ARG A 12 27.85 -23.27 16.07
C ARG A 12 28.85 -23.30 14.91
N SER A 13 29.78 -24.26 14.94
CA SER A 13 30.78 -24.42 13.90
C SER A 13 30.43 -25.61 13.00
N TYR A 14 30.59 -25.45 11.70
CA TYR A 14 30.30 -26.47 10.70
C TYR A 14 31.53 -26.74 9.85
N GLU A 15 31.76 -28.03 9.50
CA GLU A 15 32.91 -28.46 8.70
C GLU A 15 32.78 -28.03 7.22
N ALA A 16 31.57 -27.77 6.74
CA ALA A 16 31.24 -27.38 5.37
C ALA A 16 30.18 -26.27 5.38
N PRO A 17 29.95 -25.56 4.24
CA PRO A 17 28.81 -24.66 4.06
C PRO A 17 27.49 -25.30 4.50
N VAL A 18 26.66 -24.56 5.19
CA VAL A 18 25.47 -25.10 5.87
C VAL A 18 24.21 -24.29 5.49
N SER A 19 23.08 -24.96 5.29
CA SER A 19 21.82 -24.26 5.02
C SER A 19 21.14 -23.77 6.31
N VAL A 20 20.35 -22.70 6.19
CA VAL A 20 19.55 -22.15 7.29
C VAL A 20 18.70 -23.23 7.95
N VAL A 21 17.99 -24.06 7.16
CA VAL A 21 17.15 -25.14 7.69
C VAL A 21 17.96 -26.24 8.38
N HIS A 22 19.21 -26.49 7.98
CA HIS A 22 20.09 -27.44 8.64
C HIS A 22 20.50 -26.93 10.04
N VAL A 23 20.90 -25.65 10.13
CA VAL A 23 21.18 -25.02 11.43
C VAL A 23 19.96 -25.08 12.36
N ALA A 24 18.75 -24.82 11.81
CA ALA A 24 17.51 -24.94 12.57
C ALA A 24 17.27 -26.39 13.06
N ALA A 25 17.62 -27.41 12.25
CA ALA A 25 17.47 -28.81 12.62
C ALA A 25 18.44 -29.21 13.75
N ASP A 26 19.67 -28.71 13.73
CA ASP A 26 20.66 -28.93 14.79
C ASP A 26 20.29 -28.27 16.12
N ILE A 27 19.51 -27.17 16.06
CA ILE A 27 18.95 -26.54 17.27
C ILE A 27 17.82 -27.41 17.80
N GLY A 28 16.93 -27.87 16.91
CA GLY A 28 15.84 -28.76 17.28
C GLY A 28 14.85 -29.05 16.16
N ALA A 29 14.34 -30.28 16.13
CA ALA A 29 13.41 -30.72 15.10
C ALA A 29 12.12 -29.87 15.00
N GLY A 30 11.66 -29.31 16.14
CA GLY A 30 10.51 -28.41 16.18
C GLY A 30 10.78 -27.08 15.47
N LEU A 31 11.99 -26.53 15.65
CA LEU A 31 12.42 -25.30 14.99
C LEU A 31 12.59 -25.53 13.49
N ALA A 32 13.24 -26.62 13.07
CA ALA A 32 13.38 -26.96 11.66
C ALA A 32 12.00 -27.05 10.95
N LYS A 33 11.04 -27.68 11.61
CA LYS A 33 9.66 -27.75 11.08
C LYS A 33 8.98 -26.37 11.02
N ALA A 34 9.27 -25.45 11.94
CA ALA A 34 8.71 -24.11 12.02
C ALA A 34 9.42 -23.11 11.12
N THR A 35 10.62 -23.41 10.63
CA THR A 35 11.43 -22.53 9.78
C THR A 35 10.68 -22.18 8.49
N LEU A 36 10.62 -20.89 8.21
CA LEU A 36 10.10 -20.30 6.97
C LEU A 36 11.21 -19.69 6.13
N ALA A 37 12.17 -19.00 6.78
CA ALA A 37 13.28 -18.31 6.17
C ALA A 37 14.42 -18.18 7.21
N GLY A 38 15.52 -17.54 6.84
CA GLY A 38 16.58 -17.09 7.74
C GLY A 38 16.88 -15.62 7.54
N ARG A 39 17.38 -14.97 8.59
CA ARG A 39 18.01 -13.66 8.52
C ARG A 39 19.51 -13.84 8.74
N VAL A 40 20.28 -13.73 7.65
CA VAL A 40 21.73 -13.89 7.64
C VAL A 40 22.35 -12.51 7.49
N ASP A 41 23.14 -12.07 8.49
CA ASP A 41 23.76 -10.73 8.53
C ASP A 41 22.77 -9.61 8.17
N ASP A 42 21.58 -9.66 8.79
CA ASP A 42 20.43 -8.77 8.59
C ASP A 42 19.70 -8.87 7.24
N GLU A 43 20.14 -9.73 6.32
CA GLU A 43 19.42 -10.03 5.08
C GLU A 43 18.46 -11.21 5.24
N LEU A 44 17.23 -11.05 4.76
CA LEU A 44 16.24 -12.12 4.72
C LEU A 44 16.51 -13.05 3.54
N VAL A 45 16.68 -14.35 3.81
CA VAL A 45 17.04 -15.36 2.80
C VAL A 45 16.17 -16.62 2.92
N ASP A 46 16.12 -17.41 1.85
CA ASP A 46 15.40 -18.70 1.85
C ASP A 46 15.89 -19.64 2.95
N ALA A 47 15.02 -20.51 3.44
CA ALA A 47 15.41 -21.58 4.36
C ALA A 47 16.46 -22.54 3.77
N SER A 48 16.53 -22.64 2.46
CA SER A 48 17.54 -23.43 1.71
C SER A 48 18.86 -22.70 1.46
N PHE A 49 18.95 -21.40 1.77
CA PHE A 49 20.15 -20.59 1.54
C PHE A 49 21.37 -21.20 2.23
N ILE A 50 22.49 -21.30 1.49
CA ILE A 50 23.74 -21.87 1.96
C ILE A 50 24.67 -20.80 2.48
N ILE A 51 24.94 -20.83 3.78
CA ILE A 51 25.89 -19.96 4.47
C ILE A 51 27.30 -20.50 4.27
N GLN A 52 28.15 -19.75 3.59
CA GLN A 52 29.52 -20.19 3.22
C GLN A 52 30.58 -19.72 4.21
N ASN A 53 30.38 -18.57 4.84
CA ASN A 53 31.32 -17.89 5.73
C ASN A 53 30.71 -17.71 7.13
N ASP A 54 31.53 -17.22 8.07
CA ASP A 54 31.04 -16.82 9.39
C ASP A 54 29.93 -15.77 9.21
N ALA A 55 28.81 -15.96 9.90
CA ALA A 55 27.66 -15.09 9.81
C ALA A 55 26.80 -15.11 11.08
N SER A 56 26.03 -14.08 11.29
CA SER A 56 24.91 -14.09 12.21
C SER A 56 23.67 -14.73 11.56
N LEU A 57 22.91 -15.51 12.31
CA LEU A 57 21.70 -16.14 11.80
C LEU A 57 20.56 -16.08 12.81
N ALA A 58 19.45 -15.48 12.43
CA ALA A 58 18.17 -15.64 13.11
C ALA A 58 17.22 -16.49 12.26
N ILE A 59 16.61 -17.52 12.86
CA ILE A 59 15.63 -18.36 12.17
C ILE A 59 14.28 -17.66 12.20
N VAL A 60 13.68 -17.45 11.02
CA VAL A 60 12.36 -16.83 10.85
C VAL A 60 11.27 -17.90 10.88
N THR A 61 10.30 -17.70 11.75
CA THR A 61 9.10 -18.56 11.91
C THR A 61 7.83 -17.74 11.75
N SER A 62 6.65 -18.38 11.77
CA SER A 62 5.37 -17.66 11.66
C SER A 62 5.07 -16.66 12.77
N ARG A 63 5.91 -16.57 13.81
CA ARG A 63 5.77 -15.62 14.92
C ARG A 63 6.56 -14.33 14.71
N ASP A 64 7.44 -14.32 13.74
CA ASP A 64 8.31 -13.18 13.44
C ASP A 64 7.61 -12.20 12.51
N ALA A 65 7.95 -10.91 12.63
CA ALA A 65 7.33 -9.85 11.83
C ALA A 65 7.51 -10.05 10.32
N ASP A 66 8.67 -10.56 9.92
CA ASP A 66 9.02 -10.82 8.52
C ASP A 66 8.15 -11.92 7.87
N ALA A 67 7.56 -12.81 8.68
CA ALA A 67 6.77 -13.91 8.18
C ALA A 67 5.57 -13.44 7.36
N LEU A 68 4.91 -12.35 7.78
CA LEU A 68 3.70 -11.87 7.12
C LEU A 68 3.96 -11.43 5.68
N GLU A 69 5.11 -10.80 5.42
CA GLU A 69 5.51 -10.43 4.07
C GLU A 69 5.75 -11.68 3.19
N LEU A 70 6.43 -12.70 3.73
CA LEU A 70 6.62 -13.99 3.05
C LEU A 70 5.27 -14.65 2.70
N PHE A 71 4.34 -14.71 3.65
CA PHE A 71 3.00 -15.27 3.41
C PHE A 71 2.25 -14.53 2.29
N ARG A 72 2.33 -13.20 2.25
CA ARG A 72 1.69 -12.38 1.22
C ARG A 72 2.34 -12.56 -0.14
N HIS A 73 3.67 -12.60 -0.17
CA HIS A 73 4.43 -12.84 -1.39
C HIS A 73 4.10 -14.20 -2.00
N ASP A 74 4.20 -15.26 -1.21
CA ASP A 74 3.88 -16.62 -1.69
C ASP A 74 2.40 -16.79 -2.06
N ALA A 75 1.49 -16.12 -1.36
CA ALA A 75 0.09 -16.11 -1.75
C ALA A 75 -0.12 -15.48 -3.14
N ALA A 76 0.67 -14.46 -3.52
CA ALA A 76 0.64 -13.88 -4.85
C ALA A 76 1.11 -14.89 -5.91
N HIS A 77 2.21 -15.63 -5.65
CA HIS A 77 2.72 -16.66 -6.55
C HIS A 77 1.76 -17.86 -6.66
N VAL A 78 1.18 -18.34 -5.55
CA VAL A 78 0.17 -19.40 -5.56
C VAL A 78 -1.09 -18.97 -6.32
N MET A 79 -1.48 -17.69 -6.22
CA MET A 79 -2.58 -17.13 -7.01
C MET A 79 -2.23 -17.10 -8.50
N ALA A 80 -1.02 -16.67 -8.88
CA ALA A 80 -0.57 -16.64 -10.26
C ALA A 80 -0.57 -18.05 -10.88
N GLN A 81 -0.05 -19.05 -10.17
CA GLN A 81 -0.14 -20.44 -10.58
C GLN A 81 -1.60 -20.90 -10.74
N ALA A 82 -2.46 -20.61 -9.77
CA ALA A 82 -3.88 -20.98 -9.81
C ALA A 82 -4.60 -20.39 -11.03
N VAL A 83 -4.31 -19.12 -11.34
CA VAL A 83 -4.86 -18.44 -12.52
C VAL A 83 -4.42 -19.12 -13.79
N GLN A 84 -3.13 -19.40 -13.97
CA GLN A 84 -2.62 -20.05 -15.18
C GLN A 84 -3.08 -21.51 -15.34
N GLU A 85 -3.25 -22.24 -14.22
CA GLU A 85 -3.83 -23.59 -14.27
C GLU A 85 -5.31 -23.59 -14.68
N LEU A 86 -6.09 -22.57 -14.32
CA LEU A 86 -7.53 -22.45 -14.63
C LEU A 86 -7.80 -21.78 -15.97
N PHE A 87 -6.93 -20.86 -16.37
CA PHE A 87 -7.09 -20.01 -17.53
C PHE A 87 -5.81 -20.02 -18.38
N PRO A 88 -5.57 -21.11 -19.12
CA PRO A 88 -4.38 -21.21 -19.98
C PRO A 88 -4.28 -20.05 -20.97
N GLY A 89 -3.06 -19.57 -21.22
CA GLY A 89 -2.80 -18.40 -22.06
C GLY A 89 -2.88 -17.04 -21.34
N THR A 90 -3.28 -17.02 -20.07
CA THR A 90 -3.16 -15.81 -19.25
C THR A 90 -1.69 -15.55 -18.93
N GLN A 91 -1.18 -14.36 -19.30
CA GLN A 91 0.18 -13.94 -18.96
C GLN A 91 0.22 -13.31 -17.56
N VAL A 92 1.28 -13.58 -16.83
CA VAL A 92 1.53 -13.02 -15.50
C VAL A 92 2.53 -11.88 -15.59
N THR A 93 2.34 -10.83 -14.79
CA THR A 93 3.21 -9.65 -14.83
C THR A 93 3.92 -9.40 -13.51
N ILE A 94 3.36 -8.63 -12.59
CA ILE A 94 3.95 -8.29 -11.28
C ILE A 94 2.94 -8.54 -10.17
N GLY A 95 3.41 -9.12 -9.06
CA GLY A 95 2.58 -9.46 -7.89
C GLY A 95 3.27 -9.17 -6.56
N PRO A 96 3.40 -7.88 -6.13
CA PRO A 96 4.03 -7.54 -4.86
C PRO A 96 3.12 -7.80 -3.67
N ALA A 97 3.75 -8.03 -2.51
CA ALA A 97 3.11 -7.86 -1.22
C ALA A 97 2.83 -6.36 -0.97
N ILE A 98 1.74 -6.07 -0.28
CA ILE A 98 1.34 -4.73 0.17
C ILE A 98 0.95 -4.78 1.66
N GLU A 99 0.71 -3.61 2.28
CA GLU A 99 0.52 -3.47 3.73
C GLU A 99 -0.50 -4.45 4.33
N ASP A 100 -1.66 -4.66 3.69
CA ASP A 100 -2.71 -5.56 4.20
C ASP A 100 -2.99 -6.76 3.29
N GLY A 101 -2.08 -7.08 2.36
CA GLY A 101 -2.30 -8.20 1.45
C GLY A 101 -1.30 -8.28 0.32
N PHE A 102 -1.80 -8.61 -0.84
CA PHE A 102 -1.04 -8.76 -2.07
C PHE A 102 -1.94 -8.48 -3.27
N TYR A 103 -1.35 -8.29 -4.43
CA TYR A 103 -2.06 -8.35 -5.69
C TYR A 103 -1.20 -9.02 -6.75
N TYR A 104 -1.81 -9.35 -7.88
CA TYR A 104 -1.11 -9.76 -9.08
C TYR A 104 -1.84 -9.22 -10.31
N ASP A 105 -1.07 -8.77 -11.31
CA ASP A 105 -1.58 -8.25 -12.57
C ASP A 105 -1.50 -9.31 -13.66
N PHE A 106 -2.57 -9.47 -14.40
CA PHE A 106 -2.75 -10.47 -15.44
C PHE A 106 -3.13 -9.83 -16.77
N ALA A 107 -2.48 -10.24 -17.85
CA ALA A 107 -2.91 -9.94 -19.21
C ALA A 107 -3.77 -11.09 -19.74
N ARG A 108 -5.02 -10.79 -20.06
CA ARG A 108 -6.01 -11.76 -20.57
C ARG A 108 -7.09 -11.03 -21.34
N ASP A 109 -7.52 -11.58 -22.49
CA ASP A 109 -8.56 -11.00 -23.34
C ASP A 109 -9.93 -10.96 -22.66
N GLU A 110 -10.31 -12.04 -21.98
CA GLU A 110 -11.57 -12.11 -21.26
C GLU A 110 -11.45 -11.58 -19.84
N ALA A 111 -12.42 -10.75 -19.43
CA ALA A 111 -12.43 -10.21 -18.07
C ALA A 111 -12.73 -11.28 -17.02
N PHE A 112 -11.99 -11.25 -15.91
CA PHE A 112 -12.35 -12.03 -14.73
C PHE A 112 -13.65 -11.54 -14.12
N THR A 113 -14.44 -12.50 -13.64
CA THR A 113 -15.69 -12.24 -12.95
C THR A 113 -15.54 -12.50 -11.43
N PRO A 114 -16.45 -11.96 -10.58
CA PRO A 114 -16.48 -12.32 -9.16
C PRO A 114 -16.61 -13.83 -8.90
N ALA A 115 -17.24 -14.58 -9.83
CA ALA A 115 -17.34 -16.04 -9.72
C ALA A 115 -15.97 -16.72 -9.95
N ASP A 116 -15.11 -16.14 -10.77
CA ASP A 116 -13.78 -16.67 -11.03
C ASP A 116 -12.86 -16.51 -9.82
N LEU A 117 -13.03 -15.45 -9.01
CA LEU A 117 -12.28 -15.32 -7.76
C LEU A 117 -12.48 -16.53 -6.83
N ASN A 118 -13.71 -17.04 -6.73
CA ASN A 118 -13.99 -18.23 -5.92
C ASN A 118 -13.30 -19.48 -6.47
N LYS A 119 -13.28 -19.65 -7.81
CA LYS A 119 -12.60 -20.79 -8.45
C LYS A 119 -11.09 -20.71 -8.25
N ILE A 120 -10.52 -19.50 -8.41
CA ILE A 120 -9.08 -19.26 -8.21
C ILE A 120 -8.72 -19.55 -6.75
N GLU A 121 -9.47 -19.05 -5.77
CA GLU A 121 -9.23 -19.30 -4.35
C GLU A 121 -9.30 -20.79 -4.01
N GLN A 122 -10.26 -21.53 -4.57
CA GLN A 122 -10.32 -22.98 -4.42
C GLN A 122 -9.07 -23.68 -5.01
N ARG A 123 -8.64 -23.27 -6.20
CA ARG A 123 -7.42 -23.80 -6.83
C ARG A 123 -6.18 -23.47 -6.01
N MET A 124 -6.07 -22.28 -5.42
CA MET A 124 -5.00 -21.93 -4.49
C MET A 124 -4.97 -22.90 -3.30
N HIS A 125 -6.12 -23.22 -2.71
CA HIS A 125 -6.18 -24.21 -1.62
C HIS A 125 -5.76 -25.62 -2.06
N GLU A 126 -6.03 -26.01 -3.32
CA GLU A 126 -5.57 -27.30 -3.89
C GLU A 126 -4.05 -27.29 -4.05
N ILE A 127 -3.45 -26.19 -4.55
CA ILE A 127 -2.00 -26.04 -4.71
C ILE A 127 -1.31 -26.11 -3.34
N VAL A 128 -1.83 -25.37 -2.35
CA VAL A 128 -1.33 -25.45 -0.97
C VAL A 128 -1.39 -26.88 -0.42
N LYS A 129 -2.44 -27.62 -0.72
CA LYS A 129 -2.57 -29.02 -0.27
C LYS A 129 -1.58 -29.98 -0.96
N ARG A 130 -1.11 -29.64 -2.16
CA ARG A 130 -0.08 -30.43 -2.87
C ARG A 130 1.26 -30.36 -2.14
N ASP A 131 1.51 -29.31 -1.34
CA ASP A 131 2.74 -29.05 -0.58
C ASP A 131 4.00 -29.14 -1.46
N LEU A 132 3.98 -28.44 -2.59
CA LEU A 132 5.07 -28.42 -3.56
C LEU A 132 6.27 -27.68 -2.98
N PRO A 133 7.50 -28.23 -3.07
CA PRO A 133 8.69 -27.48 -2.67
C PRO A 133 8.87 -26.25 -3.55
N ILE A 134 9.29 -25.14 -2.92
CA ILE A 134 9.64 -23.90 -3.62
C ILE A 134 11.16 -23.86 -3.72
N GLN A 135 11.68 -23.82 -4.95
CA GLN A 135 13.10 -23.93 -5.22
C GLN A 135 13.58 -22.73 -6.02
N ARG A 136 14.64 -22.11 -5.53
CA ARG A 136 15.36 -21.04 -6.23
C ARG A 136 16.28 -21.65 -7.26
N GLU A 137 16.19 -21.18 -8.49
CA GLU A 137 17.08 -21.47 -9.60
C GLU A 137 17.66 -20.15 -10.14
N VAL A 138 18.90 -20.17 -10.58
CA VAL A 138 19.57 -19.00 -11.13
C VAL A 138 19.96 -19.33 -12.57
N LEU A 139 19.54 -18.49 -13.50
CA LEU A 139 19.79 -18.61 -14.92
C LEU A 139 20.57 -17.40 -15.43
N ASP A 140 21.33 -17.57 -16.49
CA ASP A 140 21.83 -16.45 -17.25
C ASP A 140 20.65 -15.65 -17.83
N ARG A 141 20.82 -14.32 -17.93
CA ARG A 141 19.78 -13.41 -18.44
C ARG A 141 19.20 -13.86 -19.79
N GLU A 142 20.05 -14.23 -20.73
CA GLU A 142 19.63 -14.68 -22.06
C GLU A 142 18.90 -16.02 -22.03
N GLU A 143 19.29 -16.92 -21.14
CA GLU A 143 18.60 -18.19 -20.91
C GLU A 143 17.23 -17.96 -20.29
N ALA A 144 17.13 -17.07 -19.29
CA ALA A 144 15.85 -16.70 -18.68
C ALA A 144 14.89 -16.09 -19.71
N ILE A 145 15.34 -15.14 -20.55
CA ILE A 145 14.54 -14.54 -21.63
C ILE A 145 13.98 -15.65 -22.54
N LYS A 146 14.84 -16.59 -22.96
CA LYS A 146 14.43 -17.70 -23.83
C LYS A 146 13.37 -18.58 -23.18
N VAL A 147 13.57 -18.96 -21.91
CA VAL A 147 12.63 -19.79 -21.17
C VAL A 147 11.25 -19.15 -21.03
N PHE A 148 11.19 -17.84 -20.74
CA PHE A 148 9.91 -17.13 -20.63
C PHE A 148 9.27 -16.86 -21.99
N ALA A 149 10.06 -16.58 -23.04
CA ALA A 149 9.55 -16.44 -24.40
C ALA A 149 8.96 -17.76 -24.94
N GLU A 150 9.60 -18.90 -24.71
CA GLU A 150 9.07 -20.24 -25.07
C GLU A 150 7.76 -20.56 -24.35
N LYS A 151 7.55 -20.01 -23.15
CA LYS A 151 6.33 -20.14 -22.37
C LYS A 151 5.22 -19.15 -22.80
N GLY A 152 5.55 -18.15 -23.62
CA GLY A 152 4.62 -17.10 -24.05
C GLY A 152 4.37 -16.02 -22.99
N GLU A 153 5.36 -15.78 -22.13
CA GLU A 153 5.29 -14.79 -21.04
C GLU A 153 6.00 -13.48 -21.45
N ASP A 154 5.45 -12.78 -22.43
CA ASP A 154 6.06 -11.59 -23.04
C ASP A 154 6.33 -10.49 -22.02
N TYR A 155 5.44 -10.27 -21.07
CA TYR A 155 5.65 -9.30 -19.98
C TYR A 155 6.83 -9.66 -19.07
N LYS A 156 7.10 -10.94 -18.85
CA LYS A 156 8.28 -11.38 -18.08
C LYS A 156 9.56 -11.15 -18.87
N VAL A 157 9.52 -11.39 -20.18
CA VAL A 157 10.64 -11.06 -21.07
C VAL A 157 10.95 -9.56 -20.99
N GLU A 158 9.94 -8.71 -21.15
CA GLU A 158 10.09 -7.24 -21.05
C GLU A 158 10.64 -6.80 -19.68
N ILE A 159 10.16 -7.42 -18.57
CA ILE A 159 10.67 -7.12 -17.23
C ILE A 159 12.15 -7.48 -17.09
N ILE A 160 12.56 -8.65 -17.60
CA ILE A 160 13.96 -9.08 -17.54
C ILE A 160 14.84 -8.16 -18.38
N GLU A 161 14.39 -7.80 -19.59
CA GLU A 161 15.14 -6.95 -20.50
C GLU A 161 15.39 -5.55 -19.96
N ASP A 162 14.38 -4.97 -19.28
CA ASP A 162 14.42 -3.58 -18.82
C ASP A 162 15.04 -3.40 -17.44
N ILE A 163 14.91 -4.40 -16.57
CA ILE A 163 15.32 -4.25 -15.16
C ILE A 163 16.66 -4.91 -14.86
N ILE A 164 17.01 -5.99 -15.59
CA ILE A 164 18.22 -6.76 -15.31
C ILE A 164 19.30 -6.42 -16.37
N PRO A 165 20.44 -5.83 -15.95
CA PRO A 165 21.53 -5.48 -16.84
C PRO A 165 22.09 -6.70 -17.59
N GLN A 166 22.69 -6.45 -18.76
CA GLN A 166 23.38 -7.51 -19.52
C GLN A 166 24.54 -8.12 -18.72
N GLY A 167 24.61 -9.44 -18.71
CA GLY A 167 25.64 -10.19 -18.00
C GLY A 167 25.34 -10.45 -16.52
N GLU A 168 24.17 -10.02 -16.02
CA GLU A 168 23.70 -10.39 -14.70
C GLU A 168 22.81 -11.63 -14.73
N GLU A 169 22.73 -12.31 -13.59
CA GLU A 169 21.94 -13.53 -13.40
C GLU A 169 20.49 -13.17 -13.02
N VAL A 170 19.57 -14.04 -13.41
CA VAL A 170 18.12 -13.94 -13.10
C VAL A 170 17.74 -15.05 -12.15
N SER A 171 17.21 -14.70 -10.98
CA SER A 171 16.62 -15.71 -10.11
C SER A 171 15.16 -15.99 -10.48
N ILE A 172 14.85 -17.26 -10.57
CA ILE A 172 13.50 -17.78 -10.75
C ILE A 172 13.14 -18.70 -9.58
N TYR A 173 11.87 -18.74 -9.24
CA TYR A 173 11.37 -19.64 -8.21
C TYR A 173 10.37 -20.60 -8.80
N ARG A 174 10.63 -21.88 -8.57
CA ARG A 174 9.88 -23.01 -9.12
C ARG A 174 9.04 -23.67 -8.03
N GLN A 175 7.75 -23.85 -8.30
CA GLN A 175 6.83 -24.61 -7.44
C GLN A 175 6.13 -25.70 -8.28
N GLY A 176 6.70 -26.89 -8.27
CA GLY A 176 6.36 -27.96 -9.21
C GLY A 176 6.75 -27.58 -10.64
N ASP A 177 5.81 -27.69 -11.58
CA ASP A 177 6.03 -27.33 -13.00
C ASP A 177 5.87 -25.83 -13.28
N TRP A 178 5.29 -25.09 -12.33
CA TRP A 178 5.12 -23.65 -12.46
C TRP A 178 6.33 -22.89 -11.92
N PHE A 179 6.68 -21.78 -12.56
CA PHE A 179 7.79 -20.92 -12.12
C PHE A 179 7.56 -19.48 -12.51
N ASP A 180 8.26 -18.58 -11.80
CA ASP A 180 8.21 -17.14 -12.03
C ASP A 180 9.55 -16.45 -11.73
N VAL A 181 9.79 -15.28 -12.35
CA VAL A 181 10.92 -14.40 -12.01
C VAL A 181 10.67 -13.76 -10.67
N CYS A 182 11.57 -13.97 -9.73
CA CYS A 182 11.47 -13.36 -8.42
C CYS A 182 12.83 -13.23 -7.73
N ARG A 183 12.96 -12.21 -6.90
CA ARG A 183 14.16 -12.01 -6.05
C ARG A 183 14.11 -12.88 -4.80
N GLY A 184 12.93 -13.27 -4.38
CA GLY A 184 12.72 -13.97 -3.10
C GLY A 184 12.88 -13.05 -1.89
N PRO A 185 13.03 -13.64 -0.68
CA PRO A 185 12.90 -15.07 -0.42
C PRO A 185 11.46 -15.58 -0.43
N HIS A 186 11.32 -16.91 -0.45
CA HIS A 186 10.05 -17.63 -0.44
C HIS A 186 9.94 -18.62 0.72
N LEU A 187 8.72 -19.05 1.00
CA LEU A 187 8.45 -20.16 1.90
C LEU A 187 9.08 -21.47 1.37
N PRO A 188 9.45 -22.43 2.25
CA PRO A 188 10.05 -23.70 1.81
C PRO A 188 9.16 -24.55 0.90
N SER A 189 7.83 -24.41 1.02
CA SER A 189 6.86 -25.11 0.18
C SER A 189 5.53 -24.37 0.14
N THR A 190 4.71 -24.65 -0.89
CA THR A 190 3.37 -24.09 -1.00
C THR A 190 2.47 -24.46 0.18
N GLY A 191 2.70 -25.61 0.82
CA GLY A 191 1.98 -26.05 2.01
C GLY A 191 2.20 -25.18 3.24
N LYS A 192 3.36 -24.53 3.34
CA LYS A 192 3.69 -23.60 4.43
C LYS A 192 2.82 -22.35 4.43
N LEU A 193 2.28 -21.95 3.29
CA LEU A 193 1.32 -20.83 3.19
C LEU A 193 0.05 -21.09 4.02
N GLY A 194 -0.33 -22.36 4.21
CA GLY A 194 -1.52 -22.71 4.96
C GLY A 194 -2.83 -22.28 4.28
N LYS A 195 -3.83 -21.91 5.07
CA LYS A 195 -5.19 -21.62 4.56
C LYS A 195 -5.72 -20.26 5.00
N ALA A 196 -4.84 -19.39 5.48
CA ALA A 196 -5.22 -18.10 6.02
C ALA A 196 -5.09 -16.99 4.96
N PHE A 197 -5.67 -17.18 3.79
CA PHE A 197 -5.71 -16.20 2.71
C PHE A 197 -7.12 -16.10 2.13
N LYS A 198 -7.39 -14.98 1.45
CA LYS A 198 -8.65 -14.72 0.77
C LYS A 198 -8.45 -13.78 -0.41
N LEU A 199 -9.09 -14.07 -1.55
CA LEU A 199 -9.18 -13.14 -2.66
C LEU A 199 -10.28 -12.11 -2.40
N MET A 200 -9.98 -10.83 -2.64
CA MET A 200 -10.81 -9.72 -2.18
C MET A 200 -11.59 -9.04 -3.29
N LYS A 201 -10.92 -8.59 -4.34
CA LYS A 201 -11.56 -7.81 -5.41
C LYS A 201 -10.77 -7.86 -6.72
N LEU A 202 -11.46 -7.49 -7.79
CA LEU A 202 -10.92 -7.23 -9.12
C LEU A 202 -10.79 -5.72 -9.34
N ALA A 203 -9.77 -5.31 -10.08
CA ALA A 203 -9.60 -3.94 -10.57
C ALA A 203 -8.87 -3.95 -11.92
N GLY A 204 -8.98 -2.85 -12.68
CA GLY A 204 -8.08 -2.57 -13.79
C GLY A 204 -6.81 -1.90 -13.30
N ALA A 205 -5.69 -2.14 -13.98
CA ALA A 205 -4.43 -1.44 -13.76
C ALA A 205 -3.69 -1.29 -15.09
N TYR A 206 -3.22 -0.09 -15.39
CA TYR A 206 -2.39 0.10 -16.59
C TYR A 206 -1.00 -0.48 -16.39
N TRP A 207 -0.49 -1.17 -17.41
CA TRP A 207 0.88 -1.67 -17.39
C TRP A 207 1.86 -0.55 -17.04
N ARG A 208 2.71 -0.78 -16.04
CA ARG A 208 3.66 0.21 -15.50
C ARG A 208 3.03 1.52 -15.00
N GLY A 209 1.72 1.52 -14.72
CA GLY A 209 1.02 2.71 -14.22
C GLY A 209 0.80 3.83 -15.25
N ASP A 210 1.12 3.61 -16.51
CA ASP A 210 0.93 4.57 -17.59
C ASP A 210 -0.38 4.29 -18.34
N SER A 211 -1.30 5.25 -18.34
CA SER A 211 -2.62 5.13 -19.00
C SER A 211 -2.57 4.98 -20.52
N ARG A 212 -1.40 5.15 -21.12
CA ARG A 212 -1.17 4.90 -22.57
C ARG A 212 -0.87 3.43 -22.88
N ASN A 213 -0.50 2.65 -21.85
CA ASN A 213 -0.22 1.24 -21.97
C ASN A 213 -1.49 0.40 -21.82
N GLU A 214 -1.37 -0.89 -22.10
CA GLU A 214 -2.45 -1.85 -21.99
C GLU A 214 -3.02 -1.94 -20.57
N MET A 215 -4.35 -2.10 -20.49
CA MET A 215 -5.04 -2.28 -19.23
C MET A 215 -5.03 -3.75 -18.85
N LEU A 216 -4.34 -4.07 -17.77
CA LEU A 216 -4.26 -5.37 -17.14
C LEU A 216 -5.39 -5.57 -16.13
N GLN A 217 -5.61 -6.82 -15.76
CA GLN A 217 -6.59 -7.21 -14.76
C GLN A 217 -5.88 -7.52 -13.45
N ARG A 218 -6.16 -6.74 -12.42
CA ARG A 218 -5.56 -6.88 -11.09
C ARG A 218 -6.48 -7.65 -10.16
N ILE A 219 -5.96 -8.70 -9.56
CA ILE A 219 -6.62 -9.44 -8.49
C ILE A 219 -5.96 -9.08 -7.16
N TYR A 220 -6.74 -8.57 -6.22
CA TYR A 220 -6.30 -8.32 -4.85
C TYR A 220 -6.64 -9.49 -3.94
N GLY A 221 -5.70 -9.84 -3.09
CA GLY A 221 -5.88 -10.81 -2.02
C GLY A 221 -5.28 -10.34 -0.70
N THR A 222 -5.58 -11.07 0.37
CA THR A 222 -4.96 -10.91 1.68
C THR A 222 -4.47 -12.24 2.19
N ALA A 223 -3.36 -12.27 2.93
CA ALA A 223 -2.82 -13.46 3.56
C ALA A 223 -2.27 -13.14 4.94
N TRP A 224 -2.44 -14.09 5.86
CA TRP A 224 -2.15 -13.95 7.29
C TRP A 224 -1.45 -15.20 7.80
N THR A 225 -0.76 -15.10 8.92
CA THR A 225 -0.03 -16.23 9.50
C THR A 225 -0.96 -17.32 10.02
N ASP A 226 -2.17 -16.94 10.46
CA ASP A 226 -3.20 -17.87 10.90
C ASP A 226 -4.62 -17.44 10.56
N LYS A 227 -5.58 -18.35 10.74
CA LYS A 227 -7.00 -18.13 10.44
C LYS A 227 -7.67 -17.12 11.37
N LYS A 228 -7.16 -16.92 12.57
CA LYS A 228 -7.72 -15.96 13.51
C LYS A 228 -7.41 -14.55 13.04
N GLU A 229 -6.16 -14.28 12.67
CA GLU A 229 -5.76 -12.99 12.12
C GLU A 229 -6.54 -12.65 10.84
N LEU A 230 -6.69 -13.60 9.91
CA LEU A 230 -7.55 -13.41 8.73
C LEU A 230 -8.99 -13.08 9.10
N LYS A 231 -9.57 -13.81 10.06
CA LYS A 231 -10.95 -13.55 10.52
C LYS A 231 -11.08 -12.17 11.15
N ASP A 232 -10.12 -11.79 11.99
CA ASP A 232 -10.12 -10.49 12.66
C ASP A 232 -9.98 -9.33 11.64
N TYR A 233 -9.16 -9.53 10.62
CA TYR A 233 -9.03 -8.58 9.50
C TYR A 233 -10.34 -8.43 8.71
N LEU A 234 -10.94 -9.55 8.29
CA LEU A 234 -12.21 -9.53 7.56
C LEU A 234 -13.34 -8.91 8.38
N HIS A 235 -13.36 -9.17 9.69
CA HIS A 235 -14.31 -8.54 10.60
C HIS A 235 -14.10 -7.02 10.69
N ARG A 236 -12.84 -6.55 10.76
CA ARG A 236 -12.54 -5.11 10.71
C ARG A 236 -13.04 -4.45 9.42
N LEU A 237 -12.87 -5.12 8.28
CA LEU A 237 -13.37 -4.60 7.00
C LEU A 237 -14.91 -4.53 6.97
N GLU A 238 -15.59 -5.57 7.45
CA GLU A 238 -17.06 -5.58 7.56
C GLU A 238 -17.56 -4.47 8.48
N GLU A 239 -16.93 -4.27 9.63
CA GLU A 239 -17.27 -3.19 10.55
C GLU A 239 -16.96 -1.81 9.96
N ALA A 240 -15.85 -1.66 9.20
CA ALA A 240 -15.54 -0.43 8.50
C ALA A 240 -16.60 -0.12 7.43
N GLU A 241 -17.05 -1.12 6.67
CA GLU A 241 -18.12 -0.96 5.66
C GLU A 241 -19.46 -0.56 6.30
N LYS A 242 -19.81 -1.14 7.45
CA LYS A 242 -21.01 -0.75 8.22
C LYS A 242 -20.95 0.71 8.67
N ARG A 243 -19.74 1.22 8.93
CA ARG A 243 -19.48 2.59 9.41
C ARG A 243 -19.06 3.55 8.29
N ASP A 244 -19.17 3.14 7.02
CA ASP A 244 -18.86 4.03 5.90
C ASP A 244 -19.75 5.27 5.97
N HIS A 245 -19.13 6.43 6.12
CA HIS A 245 -19.80 7.71 6.27
C HIS A 245 -20.73 8.04 5.09
N ARG A 246 -20.43 7.56 3.86
CA ARG A 246 -21.26 7.77 2.67
C ARG A 246 -22.56 6.97 2.77
N LYS A 247 -22.49 5.76 3.33
CA LYS A 247 -23.65 4.89 3.58
C LYS A 247 -24.51 5.47 4.71
N LEU A 248 -23.87 5.85 5.80
CA LEU A 248 -24.55 6.47 6.94
C LEU A 248 -25.19 7.81 6.57
N ALA A 249 -24.49 8.65 5.80
CA ALA A 249 -25.02 9.93 5.33
C ALA A 249 -26.32 9.75 4.55
N ARG A 250 -26.37 8.77 3.64
CA ARG A 250 -27.59 8.48 2.87
C ARG A 250 -28.71 7.93 3.75
N GLN A 251 -28.38 7.00 4.66
CA GLN A 251 -29.39 6.38 5.55
C GLN A 251 -29.99 7.37 6.55
N MET A 252 -29.19 8.29 7.06
CA MET A 252 -29.57 9.25 8.09
C MET A 252 -29.97 10.62 7.53
N ASP A 253 -29.83 10.82 6.22
CA ASP A 253 -30.13 12.09 5.55
C ASP A 253 -29.24 13.23 6.06
N LEU A 254 -27.90 13.03 6.05
CA LEU A 254 -26.95 13.98 6.62
C LEU A 254 -26.38 14.94 5.60
N PHE A 255 -25.99 14.46 4.43
CA PHE A 255 -25.41 15.25 3.34
C PHE A 255 -25.45 14.46 2.01
N HIS A 256 -25.23 15.17 0.90
CA HIS A 256 -24.96 14.57 -0.40
C HIS A 256 -23.88 15.32 -1.16
N LEU A 257 -23.39 14.68 -2.22
CA LEU A 257 -22.47 15.22 -3.22
C LEU A 257 -23.15 15.13 -4.58
N GLN A 258 -22.95 16.13 -5.46
CA GLN A 258 -23.54 16.14 -6.81
C GLN A 258 -22.59 16.76 -7.84
N GLU A 259 -22.91 16.59 -9.12
CA GLU A 259 -22.02 16.92 -10.24
C GLU A 259 -21.77 18.44 -10.38
N GLU A 260 -22.72 19.28 -9.99
CA GLU A 260 -22.59 20.74 -10.09
C GLU A 260 -21.58 21.32 -9.12
N ALA A 261 -21.21 20.55 -8.07
CA ALA A 261 -20.18 20.94 -7.10
C ALA A 261 -19.34 19.71 -6.71
N PRO A 262 -18.52 19.18 -7.62
CA PRO A 262 -17.77 17.95 -7.39
C PRO A 262 -16.73 18.12 -6.26
N GLY A 263 -16.83 17.26 -5.24
CA GLY A 263 -15.97 17.35 -4.05
C GLY A 263 -16.36 18.47 -3.07
N MET A 264 -17.58 18.98 -3.14
CA MET A 264 -18.15 19.95 -2.21
C MET A 264 -19.44 19.42 -1.61
N VAL A 265 -19.66 19.61 -0.31
CA VAL A 265 -20.72 18.94 0.44
C VAL A 265 -21.96 19.80 0.52
N TYR A 266 -23.12 19.21 0.17
CA TYR A 266 -24.43 19.79 0.48
C TYR A 266 -24.92 19.21 1.81
N TRP A 267 -24.82 19.98 2.89
CA TRP A 267 -25.24 19.56 4.21
C TRP A 267 -26.75 19.68 4.37
N HIS A 268 -27.40 18.58 4.79
CA HIS A 268 -28.81 18.58 5.16
C HIS A 268 -28.99 19.01 6.64
N ASP A 269 -30.21 19.29 7.06
CA ASP A 269 -30.50 19.81 8.40
C ASP A 269 -29.85 18.97 9.52
N LYS A 270 -30.01 17.64 9.48
CA LYS A 270 -29.44 16.76 10.51
C LYS A 270 -27.91 16.75 10.49
N GLY A 271 -27.31 16.70 9.31
CA GLY A 271 -25.86 16.75 9.16
C GLY A 271 -25.30 18.09 9.57
N TRP A 272 -25.97 19.18 9.22
CA TRP A 272 -25.56 20.53 9.61
C TRP A 272 -25.62 20.73 11.11
N ARG A 273 -26.63 20.19 11.81
CA ARG A 273 -26.70 20.21 13.27
C ARG A 273 -25.52 19.49 13.93
N ILE A 274 -25.13 18.31 13.42
CA ILE A 274 -23.97 17.58 13.91
C ILE A 274 -22.70 18.44 13.70
N TYR A 275 -22.56 19.03 12.52
CA TYR A 275 -21.45 19.93 12.17
C TYR A 275 -21.34 21.08 13.19
N GLN A 276 -22.45 21.79 13.45
CA GLN A 276 -22.48 22.91 14.39
C GLN A 276 -22.13 22.50 15.83
N VAL A 277 -22.54 21.32 16.28
CA VAL A 277 -22.18 20.78 17.59
C VAL A 277 -20.67 20.56 17.69
N VAL A 278 -20.07 19.93 16.68
CA VAL A 278 -18.62 19.70 16.63
C VAL A 278 -17.87 21.04 16.58
N GLU A 279 -18.29 21.96 15.71
CA GLU A 279 -17.68 23.29 15.58
C GLU A 279 -17.76 24.06 16.91
N SER A 280 -18.91 24.04 17.56
CA SER A 280 -19.11 24.72 18.85
C SER A 280 -18.21 24.13 19.95
N TYR A 281 -18.03 22.82 19.96
CA TYR A 281 -17.13 22.13 20.89
C TYR A 281 -15.68 22.58 20.66
N ILE A 282 -15.18 22.53 19.41
CA ILE A 282 -13.82 22.97 19.06
C ILE A 282 -13.63 24.46 19.43
N ARG A 283 -14.57 25.34 19.08
CA ARG A 283 -14.54 26.75 19.44
C ARG A 283 -14.42 26.96 20.97
N SER A 284 -15.08 26.14 21.75
CA SER A 284 -14.97 26.20 23.21
C SER A 284 -13.57 25.80 23.70
N GLN A 285 -12.95 24.79 23.07
CA GLN A 285 -11.58 24.38 23.39
C GLN A 285 -10.56 25.45 23.00
N LEU A 286 -10.68 26.03 21.82
CA LEU A 286 -9.81 27.14 21.36
C LEU A 286 -9.83 28.30 22.34
N ARG A 287 -11.02 28.75 22.76
CA ARG A 287 -11.18 29.82 23.77
C ARG A 287 -10.54 29.47 25.11
N LYS A 288 -10.74 28.23 25.58
CA LYS A 288 -10.15 27.70 26.82
C LYS A 288 -8.63 27.76 26.80
N HIS A 289 -8.01 27.54 25.63
CA HIS A 289 -6.56 27.56 25.45
C HIS A 289 -6.02 28.94 25.00
N GLY A 290 -6.82 29.98 25.03
CA GLY A 290 -6.40 31.36 24.78
C GLY A 290 -6.20 31.70 23.31
N TYR A 291 -6.81 30.98 22.40
CA TYR A 291 -6.83 31.34 20.98
C TYR A 291 -7.84 32.45 20.70
N GLN A 292 -7.44 33.36 19.84
CA GLN A 292 -8.29 34.44 19.30
C GLN A 292 -8.87 33.98 17.97
N GLU A 293 -10.19 33.89 17.87
CA GLU A 293 -10.87 33.52 16.63
C GLU A 293 -10.83 34.69 15.66
N VAL A 294 -10.33 34.43 14.45
CA VAL A 294 -10.22 35.40 13.35
C VAL A 294 -10.97 34.88 12.13
N HIS A 295 -11.20 35.74 11.15
CA HIS A 295 -11.78 35.38 9.87
C HIS A 295 -11.09 36.13 8.75
N THR A 296 -10.62 35.40 7.72
CA THR A 296 -9.85 35.95 6.61
C THR A 296 -10.59 35.83 5.28
N PRO A 297 -10.30 36.68 4.29
CA PRO A 297 -10.92 36.64 2.98
C PRO A 297 -10.71 35.28 2.28
N GLN A 298 -11.70 34.87 1.51
CA GLN A 298 -11.63 33.59 0.75
C GLN A 298 -10.94 33.78 -0.60
N ILE A 299 -11.16 34.90 -1.26
CA ILE A 299 -10.56 35.26 -2.56
C ILE A 299 -9.46 36.25 -2.29
N ILE A 300 -8.24 35.90 -2.67
CA ILE A 300 -7.04 36.71 -2.36
C ILE A 300 -6.22 36.87 -3.65
N ASP A 301 -5.65 38.06 -3.83
CA ASP A 301 -4.82 38.44 -4.95
C ASP A 301 -3.58 37.50 -5.07
N ARG A 302 -3.20 37.19 -6.30
CA ARG A 302 -2.06 36.34 -6.66
C ARG A 302 -0.77 36.74 -5.94
N SER A 303 -0.53 38.02 -5.74
CA SER A 303 0.72 38.52 -5.14
C SER A 303 0.99 37.97 -3.73
N LEU A 304 -0.05 37.64 -2.94
CA LEU A 304 0.13 37.01 -1.63
C LEU A 304 0.60 35.59 -1.79
N TRP A 305 0.08 34.87 -2.79
CA TRP A 305 0.42 33.46 -3.06
C TRP A 305 1.83 33.31 -3.66
N GLU A 306 2.26 34.27 -4.49
CA GLU A 306 3.65 34.35 -4.97
C GLU A 306 4.61 34.64 -3.80
N LYS A 307 4.29 35.64 -2.96
CA LYS A 307 5.12 36.00 -1.79
C LYS A 307 5.28 34.85 -0.80
N SER A 308 4.28 34.00 -0.66
CA SER A 308 4.30 32.83 0.22
C SER A 308 4.82 31.56 -0.46
N GLY A 309 5.16 31.58 -1.77
CA GLY A 309 5.66 30.45 -2.55
C GLY A 309 4.60 29.41 -2.94
N HIS A 310 3.33 29.68 -2.65
CA HIS A 310 2.24 28.74 -2.99
C HIS A 310 1.92 28.75 -4.48
N TRP A 311 2.04 29.93 -5.14
CA TRP A 311 1.76 30.06 -6.56
C TRP A 311 2.65 29.16 -7.41
N ASP A 312 3.95 29.10 -7.11
CA ASP A 312 4.92 28.33 -7.90
C ASP A 312 4.83 26.81 -7.65
N LYS A 313 4.45 26.42 -6.42
CA LYS A 313 4.50 25.03 -6.00
C LYS A 313 3.16 24.29 -6.10
N PHE A 314 2.05 25.01 -6.03
CA PHE A 314 0.70 24.44 -5.90
C PHE A 314 -0.32 25.06 -6.86
N HIS A 315 0.13 25.75 -7.92
CA HIS A 315 -0.75 26.43 -8.87
C HIS A 315 -1.83 25.48 -9.44
N ASP A 316 -1.46 24.29 -9.82
CA ASP A 316 -2.37 23.31 -10.44
C ASP A 316 -3.45 22.81 -9.46
N ASP A 317 -3.17 22.89 -8.17
CA ASP A 317 -4.08 22.51 -7.10
C ASP A 317 -4.93 23.71 -6.58
N MET A 318 -4.82 24.88 -7.19
CA MET A 318 -5.55 26.07 -6.78
C MET A 318 -6.71 26.39 -7.74
N PHE A 319 -7.85 26.80 -7.17
CA PHE A 319 -8.92 27.42 -7.96
C PHE A 319 -8.55 28.90 -8.18
N THR A 320 -8.36 29.28 -9.44
CA THR A 320 -8.01 30.65 -9.83
C THR A 320 -9.17 31.35 -10.55
N THR A 321 -9.22 32.66 -10.43
CA THR A 321 -10.18 33.51 -11.14
C THR A 321 -9.52 34.85 -11.47
N ALA A 322 -10.07 35.57 -12.43
CA ALA A 322 -9.58 36.89 -12.82
C ALA A 322 -10.70 37.91 -12.73
N SER A 323 -10.39 39.11 -12.25
CA SER A 323 -11.29 40.27 -12.23
C SER A 323 -10.49 41.58 -12.32
N GLU A 324 -10.97 42.55 -13.06
CA GLU A 324 -10.34 43.90 -13.18
C GLU A 324 -8.84 43.84 -13.56
N ASN A 325 -8.48 42.94 -14.47
CA ASN A 325 -7.11 42.69 -14.91
C ASN A 325 -6.14 42.20 -13.78
N ARG A 326 -6.69 41.54 -12.77
CA ARG A 326 -5.93 40.91 -11.69
C ARG A 326 -6.29 39.44 -11.57
N ASP A 327 -5.29 38.63 -11.26
CA ASP A 327 -5.46 37.23 -10.93
C ASP A 327 -5.67 37.02 -9.44
N TYR A 328 -6.62 36.20 -9.09
CA TYR A 328 -6.95 35.83 -7.72
C TYR A 328 -6.96 34.31 -7.58
N ALA A 329 -6.78 33.85 -6.36
CA ALA A 329 -7.07 32.44 -6.03
C ALA A 329 -8.04 32.35 -4.84
N ILE A 330 -8.88 31.32 -4.87
CA ILE A 330 -9.63 30.93 -3.69
C ILE A 330 -8.64 30.24 -2.73
N LYS A 331 -8.58 30.69 -1.48
CA LYS A 331 -7.51 30.25 -0.56
C LYS A 331 -7.45 28.73 -0.39
N PRO A 332 -6.29 28.10 -0.65
CA PRO A 332 -6.06 26.68 -0.39
C PRO A 332 -5.61 26.43 1.06
N MET A 333 -5.17 27.48 1.76
CA MET A 333 -4.65 27.46 3.13
C MET A 333 -4.92 28.79 3.84
N ASN A 334 -4.94 28.77 5.17
CA ASN A 334 -5.19 29.95 6.00
C ASN A 334 -3.91 30.69 6.42
N CYS A 335 -2.76 29.99 6.49
CA CYS A 335 -1.50 30.50 7.03
C CYS A 335 -1.07 31.86 6.45
N PRO A 336 -1.02 32.10 5.12
CA PRO A 336 -0.60 33.40 4.57
C PRO A 336 -1.50 34.53 4.98
N ALA A 337 -2.81 34.28 5.14
CA ALA A 337 -3.78 35.28 5.56
C ALA A 337 -3.66 35.62 7.06
N HIS A 338 -3.40 34.65 7.93
CA HIS A 338 -3.13 34.88 9.36
C HIS A 338 -1.86 35.69 9.55
N ILE A 339 -0.83 35.51 8.73
CA ILE A 339 0.38 36.35 8.75
C ILE A 339 0.04 37.81 8.41
N GLN A 340 -0.95 38.10 7.55
CA GLN A 340 -1.36 39.46 7.27
C GLN A 340 -2.00 40.13 8.49
N ILE A 341 -2.76 39.37 9.31
CA ILE A 341 -3.28 39.88 10.60
C ILE A 341 -2.12 40.11 11.57
N PHE A 342 -1.17 39.22 11.66
CA PHE A 342 0.01 39.39 12.49
C PHE A 342 0.82 40.63 12.10
N ASN A 343 0.96 40.91 10.81
CA ASN A 343 1.73 42.05 10.29
C ASN A 343 1.02 43.41 10.44
N GLN A 344 -0.21 43.44 10.94
CA GLN A 344 -0.90 44.70 11.18
C GLN A 344 -0.35 45.40 12.44
N GLY A 345 0.27 46.57 12.26
CA GLY A 345 0.84 47.37 13.33
C GLY A 345 2.12 46.79 13.95
N LEU A 346 2.73 47.59 14.81
CA LEU A 346 3.90 47.15 15.58
C LEU A 346 3.48 46.25 16.72
N LYS A 347 4.13 45.08 16.83
CA LYS A 347 3.92 44.12 17.91
C LYS A 347 5.08 44.22 18.91
N SER A 348 4.78 44.23 20.19
CA SER A 348 5.80 44.07 21.23
C SER A 348 6.09 42.57 21.45
N TYR A 349 7.35 42.21 21.73
CA TYR A 349 7.69 40.87 22.13
C TYR A 349 6.93 40.39 23.39
N ARG A 350 6.40 41.31 24.18
CA ARG A 350 5.59 41.01 25.38
C ARG A 350 4.16 40.56 25.05
N GLU A 351 3.71 40.79 23.80
CA GLU A 351 2.40 40.37 23.30
C GLU A 351 2.45 38.91 22.75
N LEU A 352 3.64 38.32 22.66
CA LEU A 352 3.86 36.97 22.19
C LEU A 352 3.79 35.95 23.34
N PRO A 353 3.34 34.72 23.08
CA PRO A 353 2.84 34.20 21.80
C PRO A 353 1.44 34.73 21.45
N LEU A 354 1.26 35.12 20.19
CA LEU A 354 -0.05 35.39 19.64
C LEU A 354 -0.63 34.06 19.14
N ARG A 355 -1.86 33.73 19.54
CA ARG A 355 -2.56 32.52 19.15
C ARG A 355 -3.80 32.86 18.36
N LEU A 356 -3.77 32.62 17.05
CA LEU A 356 -4.89 32.86 16.14
C LEU A 356 -5.53 31.54 15.73
N ALA A 357 -6.85 31.49 15.58
CA ALA A 357 -7.55 30.34 15.06
C ALA A 357 -8.68 30.78 14.13
N GLU A 358 -8.97 29.98 13.09
CA GLU A 358 -10.02 30.25 12.13
C GLU A 358 -10.73 28.94 11.74
N PHE A 359 -12.06 28.97 11.66
CA PHE A 359 -12.81 27.97 10.90
C PHE A 359 -12.76 28.38 9.43
N GLY A 360 -11.62 28.14 8.80
CA GLY A 360 -11.29 28.62 7.47
C GLY A 360 -11.78 27.69 6.38
N SER A 361 -12.63 28.19 5.48
CA SER A 361 -13.04 27.46 4.30
C SER A 361 -11.95 27.51 3.24
N CYS A 362 -11.28 26.38 3.01
CA CYS A 362 -10.21 26.22 2.03
C CYS A 362 -10.70 25.42 0.81
N HIS A 363 -10.12 25.72 -0.36
CA HIS A 363 -10.47 25.04 -1.60
C HIS A 363 -9.20 24.54 -2.28
N ARG A 364 -9.20 23.25 -2.65
CA ARG A 364 -8.10 22.60 -3.38
C ARG A 364 -8.65 21.90 -4.60
N ASN A 365 -8.05 22.12 -5.76
CA ASN A 365 -8.48 21.51 -7.02
C ASN A 365 -7.99 20.05 -7.12
N GLU A 366 -8.43 19.22 -6.17
CA GLU A 366 -8.10 17.81 -6.12
C GLU A 366 -8.58 17.08 -7.38
N PRO A 367 -7.77 16.16 -7.96
CA PRO A 367 -8.21 15.36 -9.10
C PRO A 367 -9.48 14.55 -8.78
N SER A 368 -10.41 14.46 -9.73
CA SER A 368 -11.70 13.80 -9.53
C SER A 368 -11.59 12.35 -9.05
N GLY A 369 -10.58 11.61 -9.52
CA GLY A 369 -10.33 10.21 -9.13
C GLY A 369 -9.85 10.02 -7.70
N THR A 370 -9.45 11.09 -7.00
CA THR A 370 -8.99 11.04 -5.61
C THR A 370 -10.07 11.38 -4.59
N LEU A 371 -11.21 11.91 -5.03
CA LEU A 371 -12.29 12.33 -4.14
C LEU A 371 -12.94 11.13 -3.44
N HIS A 372 -13.17 11.28 -2.11
CA HIS A 372 -13.72 10.19 -1.30
C HIS A 372 -14.66 10.69 -0.20
N GLY A 373 -15.95 10.76 -0.49
CA GLY A 373 -16.98 11.22 0.46
C GLY A 373 -16.62 12.55 1.10
N ILE A 374 -16.64 12.63 2.44
CA ILE A 374 -16.16 13.80 3.21
C ILE A 374 -14.70 13.66 3.68
N MET A 375 -14.00 12.58 3.31
CA MET A 375 -12.60 12.34 3.70
C MET A 375 -11.61 13.04 2.79
N ARG A 376 -11.95 13.22 1.50
CA ARG A 376 -11.15 13.99 0.55
C ARG A 376 -12.04 14.82 -0.35
N LEU A 377 -11.98 16.11 -0.16
CA LEU A 377 -12.87 17.12 -0.74
C LEU A 377 -12.09 18.19 -1.48
N ARG A 378 -12.78 18.93 -2.36
CA ARG A 378 -12.28 20.17 -2.95
C ARG A 378 -12.57 21.40 -2.11
N ASN A 379 -13.63 21.37 -1.29
CA ASN A 379 -13.92 22.39 -0.27
C ASN A 379 -13.93 21.73 1.12
N LEU A 380 -13.12 22.24 2.00
CA LEU A 380 -13.01 21.79 3.40
C LEU A 380 -12.94 22.97 4.34
N VAL A 381 -13.56 22.87 5.50
CA VAL A 381 -13.41 23.84 6.58
C VAL A 381 -12.43 23.29 7.60
N GLN A 382 -11.36 24.02 7.86
CA GLN A 382 -10.34 23.68 8.84
C GLN A 382 -10.52 24.50 10.11
N ASP A 383 -10.43 23.85 11.26
CA ASP A 383 -10.23 24.47 12.56
C ASP A 383 -8.74 24.80 12.75
N ASP A 384 -8.24 25.66 11.89
CA ASP A 384 -6.82 25.95 11.71
C ASP A 384 -6.32 26.95 12.77
N ALA A 385 -5.19 26.64 13.38
CA ALA A 385 -4.63 27.39 14.49
C ALA A 385 -3.13 27.66 14.30
N HIS A 386 -2.73 28.91 14.49
CA HIS A 386 -1.36 29.40 14.33
C HIS A 386 -0.89 30.16 15.57
#